data_f32672974c95b0329f2ae6b88198bfe5
#
_entry.id   f32672974c95b0329f2ae6b88198bfe5
#
_cell.length_a   1.000
_cell.length_b   1.000
_cell.length_c   1.000
_cell.angle_alpha   90.00
_cell.angle_beta   90.00
_cell.angle_gamma   90.00
#
_symmetry.space_group_name_H-M   'P 1'
#
loop_
_entity.id
_entity.type
_entity.pdbx_description
1 polymer ?
#
loop_
_entity_poly.entity_id
_entity_poly.type
_entity_poly.pdbx_seq_one_letter_code
_entity_poly.pdbx_strand_id
1 'polypeptide(L)'
;MVHRFGPHGLYLLDEPEAALSVSGCMAVLARLAELTEQDCQAIVATHSPVLLALPGATIYEISDDGAISRVEYDDALPVRLTRAFLTAPEKYLRHLLGDENGPE
;
A
#
# COMPACT_ATOMS: atom_id res chain seq x y z
N MET A 1 1.05 13.29 4.03
CA MET A 1 1.53 14.19 5.08
C MET A 1 2.44 13.44 6.05
N VAL A 2 3.52 14.08 6.51
CA VAL A 2 4.51 13.46 7.38
C VAL A 2 4.62 14.25 8.67
N HIS A 3 4.55 13.54 9.80
CA HIS A 3 4.77 14.12 11.11
C HIS A 3 5.89 13.36 11.80
N ARG A 4 6.82 14.11 12.38
CA ARG A 4 7.95 13.52 13.08
C ARG A 4 7.89 13.90 14.57
N PHE A 5 8.10 12.91 15.43
CA PHE A 5 8.05 13.10 16.87
C PHE A 5 9.31 12.52 17.50
N GLY A 6 9.96 13.32 18.35
CA GLY A 6 11.03 12.86 19.20
C GLY A 6 12.37 12.68 18.51
N PRO A 7 13.44 12.51 19.29
CA PRO A 7 14.79 12.44 18.76
C PRO A 7 15.13 11.16 18.00
N HIS A 8 14.50 10.03 18.37
CA HIS A 8 14.67 8.80 17.62
C HIS A 8 13.58 8.65 16.58
N GLY A 9 12.71 9.64 16.50
CA GLY A 9 11.76 9.75 15.42
C GLY A 9 10.60 8.77 15.45
N LEU A 10 9.40 9.31 15.53
CA LEU A 10 8.18 8.60 15.15
C LEU A 10 7.63 9.37 13.95
N TYR A 11 7.46 8.67 12.84
CA TYR A 11 6.92 9.26 11.61
C TYR A 11 5.52 8.75 11.37
N LEU A 12 4.58 9.67 11.17
CA LEU A 12 3.20 9.32 10.80
C LEU A 12 2.99 9.81 9.38
N LEU A 13 2.72 8.89 8.46
CA LEU A 13 2.52 9.18 7.06
C LEU A 13 1.10 8.77 6.66
N ASP A 14 0.38 9.68 6.02
CA ASP A 14 -0.98 9.43 5.57
C ASP A 14 -1.00 9.53 4.05
N GLU A 15 -1.17 8.39 3.39
CA GLU A 15 -1.22 8.26 1.95
C GLU A 15 -0.07 9.00 1.25
N PRO A 16 1.17 8.71 1.62
CA PRO A 16 2.31 9.43 1.04
C PRO A 16 2.45 9.19 -0.46
N GLU A 17 1.81 8.15 -0.99
CA GLU A 17 1.85 7.85 -2.42
C GLU A 17 0.94 8.74 -3.26
N ALA A 18 0.08 9.55 -2.65
CA ALA A 18 -1.03 10.21 -3.33
C ALA A 18 -0.63 11.04 -4.55
N ALA A 19 0.55 11.63 -4.55
CA ALA A 19 1.02 12.44 -5.67
C ALA A 19 2.28 11.87 -6.30
N LEU A 20 2.56 10.58 -6.09
CA LEU A 20 3.81 9.99 -6.50
C LEU A 20 3.62 8.98 -7.62
N SER A 21 4.61 8.92 -8.51
CA SER A 21 4.74 7.82 -9.47
C SER A 21 5.16 6.55 -8.75
N VAL A 22 5.16 5.44 -9.47
CA VAL A 22 5.64 4.17 -8.90
C VAL A 22 7.09 4.32 -8.44
N SER A 23 7.95 4.95 -9.26
CA SER A 23 9.35 5.16 -8.86
C SER A 23 9.46 6.10 -7.66
N GLY A 24 8.58 7.09 -7.55
CA GLY A 24 8.53 7.95 -6.38
C GLY A 24 8.17 7.17 -5.11
N CYS A 25 7.24 6.23 -5.23
CA CYS A 25 6.89 5.36 -4.11
C CYS A 25 8.07 4.47 -3.70
N MET A 26 8.84 3.99 -4.67
CA MET A 26 10.04 3.21 -4.37
C MET A 26 11.09 4.03 -3.63
N ALA A 27 11.22 5.30 -3.98
CA ALA A 27 12.15 6.20 -3.28
C ALA A 27 11.71 6.41 -1.82
N VAL A 28 10.40 6.59 -1.60
CA VAL A 28 9.87 6.72 -0.24
C VAL A 28 10.11 5.42 0.54
N LEU A 29 9.89 4.28 -0.09
CA LEU A 29 10.12 2.99 0.54
C LEU A 29 11.58 2.85 1.00
N ALA A 30 12.52 3.22 0.13
CA ALA A 30 13.94 3.16 0.46
C ALA A 30 14.27 4.07 1.64
N ARG A 31 13.70 5.26 1.66
CA ARG A 31 13.93 6.20 2.76
C ARG A 31 13.35 5.68 4.08
N LEU A 32 12.17 5.08 4.02
CA LEU A 32 11.56 4.49 5.22
C LEU A 32 12.41 3.35 5.76
N ALA A 33 12.96 2.52 4.88
CA ALA A 33 13.84 1.45 5.31
C ALA A 33 15.07 1.98 6.03
N GLU A 34 15.66 3.07 5.51
CA GLU A 34 16.80 3.72 6.19
C GLU A 34 16.41 4.22 7.57
N LEU A 35 15.26 4.87 7.68
CA LEU A 35 14.81 5.45 8.94
C LEU A 35 14.58 4.36 10.00
N THR A 36 14.01 3.23 9.61
CA THR A 36 13.76 2.16 10.57
C THR A 36 15.05 1.52 11.05
N GLU A 37 16.11 1.58 10.24
CA GLU A 37 17.42 1.11 10.67
C GLU A 37 18.10 2.09 11.64
N GLN A 38 17.58 3.30 11.75
CA GLN A 38 18.13 4.35 12.61
C GLN A 38 17.30 4.53 13.89
N ASP A 39 16.67 3.47 14.36
CA ASP A 39 15.82 3.49 15.55
C ASP A 39 14.62 4.41 15.42
N CYS A 40 14.17 4.64 14.20
CA CYS A 40 12.94 5.40 13.96
C CYS A 40 11.78 4.43 13.77
N GLN A 41 10.60 4.86 14.17
CA GLN A 41 9.37 4.11 13.95
C GLN A 41 8.53 4.86 12.94
N ALA A 42 7.89 4.14 12.03
CA ALA A 42 6.96 4.73 11.08
C ALA A 42 5.63 4.01 11.15
N ILE A 43 4.56 4.79 11.14
CA ILE A 43 3.20 4.29 10.99
C ILE A 43 2.67 4.91 9.71
N VAL A 44 2.29 4.06 8.76
CA VAL A 44 1.94 4.52 7.42
C VAL A 44 0.54 4.03 7.06
N ALA A 45 -0.35 4.96 6.75
CA ALA A 45 -1.66 4.63 6.21
C ALA A 45 -1.54 4.71 4.69
N THR A 46 -1.74 3.60 3.99
CA THR A 46 -1.50 3.56 2.57
C THR A 46 -2.32 2.47 1.88
N HIS A 47 -2.58 2.68 0.59
CA HIS A 47 -3.13 1.67 -0.30
C HIS A 47 -2.10 1.22 -1.33
N SER A 48 -0.85 1.66 -1.20
CA SER A 48 0.19 1.35 -2.19
C SER A 48 0.78 -0.03 -1.97
N PRO A 49 0.66 -0.94 -2.95
CA PRO A 49 1.33 -2.24 -2.82
C PRO A 49 2.86 -2.12 -2.76
N VAL A 50 3.42 -1.00 -3.23
CA VAL A 50 4.86 -0.76 -3.11
C VAL A 50 5.23 -0.45 -1.67
N LEU A 51 4.51 0.48 -1.02
CA LEU A 51 4.83 0.86 0.36
C LEU A 51 4.56 -0.26 1.36
N LEU A 52 3.56 -1.10 1.08
CA LEU A 52 3.27 -2.24 1.94
C LEU A 52 4.40 -3.27 1.94
N ALA A 53 5.31 -3.20 0.98
CA ALA A 53 6.41 -4.14 0.85
C ALA A 53 7.60 -3.83 1.74
N LEU A 54 7.50 -2.83 2.63
CA LEU A 54 8.61 -2.46 3.50
C LEU A 54 9.07 -3.66 4.31
N PRO A 55 10.36 -4.02 4.25
CA PRO A 55 10.86 -5.17 4.99
C PRO A 55 10.62 -5.04 6.49
N GLY A 56 10.12 -6.10 7.10
CA GLY A 56 9.86 -6.11 8.54
C GLY A 56 8.60 -5.40 8.97
N ALA A 57 7.82 -4.85 8.04
CA ALA A 57 6.61 -4.13 8.39
C ALA A 57 5.52 -5.10 8.87
N THR A 58 4.74 -4.63 9.84
CA THR A 58 3.51 -5.31 10.25
C THR A 58 2.35 -4.63 9.52
N ILE A 59 1.54 -5.40 8.81
CA ILE A 59 0.45 -4.87 8.02
C ILE A 59 -0.88 -5.17 8.71
N TYR A 60 -1.67 -4.12 8.91
CA TYR A 60 -3.02 -4.23 9.43
C TYR A 60 -4.01 -3.78 8.37
N GLU A 61 -5.05 -4.57 8.17
CA GLU A 61 -6.17 -4.19 7.30
C GLU A 61 -7.38 -3.83 8.13
N ILE A 62 -8.05 -2.76 7.71
CA ILE A 62 -9.29 -2.34 8.34
C ILE A 62 -10.42 -2.64 7.35
N SER A 63 -11.35 -3.49 7.76
CA SER A 63 -12.49 -3.86 6.91
C SER A 63 -13.60 -2.80 7.03
N ASP A 64 -14.59 -2.91 6.14
CA ASP A 64 -15.68 -1.94 6.08
C ASP A 64 -16.47 -1.86 7.39
N ASP A 65 -16.51 -2.94 8.15
CA ASP A 65 -17.20 -2.96 9.43
C ASP A 65 -16.32 -2.47 10.58
N GLY A 66 -15.12 -2.02 10.29
CA GLY A 66 -14.21 -1.49 11.28
C GLY A 66 -13.32 -2.52 11.95
N ALA A 67 -13.44 -3.78 11.59
CA ALA A 67 -12.58 -4.81 12.16
C ALA A 67 -11.15 -4.65 11.65
N ILE A 68 -10.18 -4.85 12.54
CA ILE A 68 -8.77 -4.74 12.22
C ILE A 68 -8.15 -6.12 12.29
N SER A 69 -7.44 -6.51 11.24
CA SER A 69 -6.76 -7.80 11.20
C SER A 69 -5.36 -7.65 10.66
N ARG A 70 -4.46 -8.45 11.21
CA ARG A 70 -3.08 -8.51 10.72
C ARG A 70 -3.05 -9.44 9.50
N VAL A 71 -2.38 -9.01 8.45
CA VAL A 71 -2.30 -9.79 7.21
C VAL A 71 -0.85 -9.86 6.73
N GLU A 72 -0.56 -10.91 5.96
CA GLU A 72 0.71 -11.01 5.28
C GLU A 72 0.70 -10.15 4.03
N TYR A 73 1.88 -9.78 3.54
CA TYR A 73 1.98 -8.92 2.36
C TYR A 73 1.16 -9.43 1.18
N ASP A 74 1.30 -10.71 0.85
CA ASP A 74 0.60 -11.27 -0.31
C ASP A 74 -0.90 -11.32 -0.13
N ASP A 75 -1.37 -11.27 1.11
CA ASP A 75 -2.80 -11.34 1.42
C ASP A 75 -3.44 -9.96 1.53
N ALA A 76 -2.64 -8.90 1.60
CA ALA A 76 -3.16 -7.54 1.71
C ALA A 76 -3.97 -7.21 0.46
N LEU A 77 -5.15 -6.62 0.65
CA LEU A 77 -6.09 -6.37 -0.44
C LEU A 77 -5.48 -5.56 -1.59
N PRO A 78 -4.79 -4.44 -1.34
CA PRO A 78 -4.18 -3.69 -2.44
C PRO A 78 -3.19 -4.53 -3.24
N VAL A 79 -2.44 -5.40 -2.58
CA VAL A 79 -1.47 -6.26 -3.24
C VAL A 79 -2.17 -7.31 -4.09
N ARG A 80 -3.17 -7.99 -3.51
CA ARG A 80 -3.90 -9.06 -4.22
C ARG A 80 -4.62 -8.52 -5.44
N LEU A 81 -5.35 -7.41 -5.27
CA LEU A 81 -6.14 -6.85 -6.35
C LEU A 81 -5.26 -6.30 -7.47
N THR A 82 -4.19 -5.59 -7.12
CA THR A 82 -3.30 -5.05 -8.14
C THR A 82 -2.62 -6.15 -8.90
N ARG A 83 -2.14 -7.17 -8.19
CA ARG A 83 -1.49 -8.31 -8.84
C ARG A 83 -2.44 -9.03 -9.78
N ALA A 84 -3.66 -9.29 -9.33
CA ALA A 84 -4.66 -9.96 -10.14
C ALA A 84 -5.02 -9.14 -11.37
N PHE A 85 -5.19 -7.84 -11.21
CA PHE A 85 -5.50 -6.97 -12.35
C PHE A 85 -4.37 -6.99 -13.37
N LEU A 86 -3.13 -6.83 -12.90
CA LEU A 86 -1.97 -6.77 -13.80
C LEU A 86 -1.73 -8.09 -14.52
N THR A 87 -2.11 -9.20 -13.91
CA THR A 87 -1.95 -10.51 -14.51
C THR A 87 -2.92 -10.71 -15.68
N ALA A 88 -4.14 -10.18 -15.57
CA ALA A 88 -5.17 -10.36 -16.59
C ALA A 88 -6.04 -9.11 -16.68
N PRO A 89 -5.50 -8.00 -17.21
CA PRO A 89 -6.26 -6.75 -17.25
C PRO A 89 -7.57 -6.86 -18.03
N GLU A 90 -7.58 -7.57 -19.15
CA GLU A 90 -8.76 -7.67 -19.99
C GLU A 90 -9.93 -8.33 -19.28
N LYS A 91 -9.65 -9.24 -18.36
CA LYS A 91 -10.70 -9.90 -17.58
C LYS A 91 -11.45 -8.88 -16.72
N TYR A 92 -10.69 -8.01 -16.04
CA TYR A 92 -11.28 -6.99 -15.19
C TYR A 92 -11.92 -5.87 -16.00
N LEU A 93 -11.29 -5.49 -17.12
CA LEU A 93 -11.84 -4.46 -17.98
C LEU A 93 -13.18 -4.86 -18.57
N ARG A 94 -13.32 -6.13 -18.97
CA ARG A 94 -14.59 -6.63 -19.46
C ARG A 94 -15.70 -6.46 -18.43
N HIS A 95 -15.39 -6.82 -17.20
CA HIS A 95 -16.36 -6.71 -16.12
C HIS A 95 -16.67 -5.25 -15.79
N LEU A 96 -15.64 -4.43 -15.67
CA LEU A 96 -15.79 -3.04 -15.25
C LEU A 96 -16.47 -2.18 -16.32
N LEU A 97 -16.24 -2.47 -17.58
CA LEU A 97 -16.77 -1.66 -18.68
C LEU A 97 -18.07 -2.20 -19.24
N GLY A 98 -18.65 -3.22 -18.62
CA GLY A 98 -19.94 -3.73 -19.04
C GLY A 98 -19.91 -4.57 -20.30
N ASP A 99 -18.76 -5.12 -20.63
CA ASP A 99 -18.60 -5.95 -21.81
C ASP A 99 -19.50 -7.18 -21.78
N GLU A 100 -19.82 -7.64 -20.61
CA GLU A 100 -20.74 -8.77 -20.44
C GLU A 100 -22.09 -8.49 -21.05
N ASN A 101 -22.38 -7.26 -21.32
CA ASN A 101 -23.64 -6.88 -21.95
C ASN A 101 -23.52 -6.94 -23.46
N GLY A 102 -22.40 -6.82 -23.82
CA GLY A 102 -22.21 -6.69 -25.18
C GLY A 102 -22.29 -7.86 -25.84
N PRO A 103 -22.58 -7.74 -26.00
CA PRO A 103 -22.51 -8.24 -26.55
C PRO A 103 -22.31 -8.45 -27.14
N GLU A 104 -22.15 -8.26 -26.59
CA GLU A 104 -21.93 -8.11 -26.76
C GLU A 104 -21.77 -8.46 -27.18
#